data_39296d93cb28febf8643f0db5c92e30c
#
_entry.id   39296d93cb28febf8643f0db5c92e30c
#
_cell.length_a   1.000
_cell.length_b   1.000
_cell.length_c   1.000
_cell.angle_alpha   90.00
_cell.angle_beta   90.00
_cell.angle_gamma   90.00
#
_symmetry.space_group_name_H-M   'P 1'
#
loop_
_entity.id
_entity.type
_entity.pdbx_description
1 polymer ?
#
loop_
_entity_poly.entity_id
_entity_poly.type
_entity_poly.pdbx_seq_one_letter_code
_entity_poly.pdbx_strand_id
1 'polypeptide(L)'
;MKSVCNRFSCWIDYVTRVYELRIVALILFLIQLLPVVYYYIEHSRLPYPGEFVYQGISLISWTVIPVLLIALFPWGRLRKVLTVVAFMLYAFLMLFEVFLVYSYSSLYTDSIALNILATNPGEASAFLEHLNYRVFIIPLAILLLLGIGLFRFHRCRSTISSKWSTILTLVCFLPVLLSVFIVQPTQRKTNSYLFMAPVERFYVGTTTCIHDARELEEYARQMTQLDLGNIRQTKDLRGVNVVVVVGESMRRDYMHCYGYPLANTPAQDSLIATGDLIPFTDVVSSASWTTGSVSQAMSFYRQDATDKAWYHYPSLPYVMSQAGYFSYWLSNQEKQGAGLQPIATLTTTADSVRFAKNRTVGDWDSAYDLELIPLLPRLNKLPQGKHSLFQVIHLMGSHTPYNVRSIPSLAPFTIDDLPATLPNGAPMPKDVKRRGIIRDYVNSIRYNDEVIRQIIAHFSEEPTLLVYFSDHGQVLFENPSRPDYYEHEVSLPGVAVPFFVYCSPSLRKAHPELYDIIQRAKGRRIMNDLFSNSLCGLLGIQLKYYESRYDFFSDDYDEGRKRLIIGYDGTPIDL
;
A
#
# COMPACT_ATOMS: atom_id res chain seq x y z
N MET A 1 -42.85 -45.27 -9.55
CA MET A 1 -41.62 -46.11 -9.37
C MET A 1 -40.55 -45.83 -10.44
N LYS A 2 -40.83 -45.79 -11.76
CA LYS A 2 -39.77 -45.53 -12.79
C LYS A 2 -39.01 -44.20 -12.61
N SER A 3 -39.65 -43.09 -12.15
CA SER A 3 -38.99 -41.80 -11.96
C SER A 3 -38.04 -41.79 -10.72
N VAL A 4 -38.35 -42.56 -9.66
CA VAL A 4 -37.51 -42.67 -8.46
C VAL A 4 -36.29 -43.54 -8.76
N CYS A 5 -36.46 -44.62 -9.51
CA CYS A 5 -35.36 -45.50 -9.92
C CYS A 5 -34.35 -44.77 -10.82
N ASN A 6 -34.80 -43.89 -11.74
CA ASN A 6 -33.92 -43.04 -12.56
C ASN A 6 -33.15 -42.01 -11.73
N ARG A 7 -33.78 -41.41 -10.72
CA ARG A 7 -33.09 -40.44 -9.83
C ARG A 7 -32.02 -41.11 -8.96
N PHE A 8 -32.28 -42.31 -8.46
CA PHE A 8 -31.34 -43.08 -7.66
C PHE A 8 -30.15 -43.56 -8.49
N SER A 9 -30.34 -44.02 -9.71
CA SER A 9 -29.26 -44.36 -10.65
C SER A 9 -28.38 -43.13 -10.97
N CYS A 10 -28.99 -42.00 -11.21
CA CYS A 10 -28.26 -40.72 -11.46
C CYS A 10 -27.41 -40.29 -10.26
N TRP A 11 -27.91 -40.48 -9.04
CA TRP A 11 -27.14 -40.22 -7.82
C TRP A 11 -25.93 -41.16 -7.65
N ILE A 12 -26.10 -42.46 -7.87
CA ILE A 12 -25.02 -43.44 -7.80
C ILE A 12 -23.91 -43.08 -8.82
N ASP A 13 -24.28 -42.71 -10.04
CA ASP A 13 -23.32 -42.31 -11.06
C ASP A 13 -22.55 -41.04 -10.65
N TYR A 14 -23.23 -40.05 -10.04
CA TYR A 14 -22.61 -38.84 -9.53
C TYR A 14 -21.57 -39.13 -8.42
N VAL A 15 -21.97 -39.84 -7.39
CA VAL A 15 -21.07 -40.17 -6.27
C VAL A 15 -19.87 -41.03 -6.69
N THR A 16 -20.06 -41.90 -7.71
CA THR A 16 -18.96 -42.65 -8.31
C THR A 16 -17.96 -41.71 -8.99
N ARG A 17 -18.44 -40.72 -9.74
CA ARG A 17 -17.58 -39.69 -10.36
C ARG A 17 -16.83 -38.86 -9.32
N VAL A 18 -17.45 -38.46 -8.20
CA VAL A 18 -16.79 -37.77 -7.09
C VAL A 18 -15.62 -38.60 -6.57
N TYR A 19 -15.85 -39.87 -6.34
CA TYR A 19 -14.79 -40.78 -5.86
C TYR A 19 -13.65 -40.98 -6.87
N GLU A 20 -13.95 -41.03 -8.18
CA GLU A 20 -12.94 -41.08 -9.24
C GLU A 20 -12.00 -39.87 -9.21
N LEU A 21 -12.48 -38.69 -8.74
CA LEU A 21 -11.73 -37.46 -8.66
C LEU A 21 -10.92 -37.26 -7.35
N ARG A 22 -10.85 -38.27 -6.44
CA ARG A 22 -10.15 -38.16 -5.17
C ARG A 22 -8.66 -37.80 -5.27
N ILE A 23 -7.99 -38.26 -6.33
CA ILE A 23 -6.58 -37.89 -6.60
C ILE A 23 -6.49 -36.42 -7.05
N VAL A 24 -7.46 -35.95 -7.82
CA VAL A 24 -7.56 -34.52 -8.18
C VAL A 24 -7.73 -33.69 -6.91
N ALA A 25 -8.62 -34.10 -5.99
CA ALA A 25 -8.79 -33.45 -4.70
C ALA A 25 -7.47 -33.36 -3.92
N LEU A 26 -6.74 -34.48 -3.80
CA LEU A 26 -5.45 -34.50 -3.09
C LEU A 26 -4.44 -33.50 -3.73
N ILE A 27 -4.35 -33.49 -5.05
CA ILE A 27 -3.42 -32.62 -5.77
C ILE A 27 -3.81 -31.13 -5.57
N LEU A 28 -5.09 -30.78 -5.71
CA LEU A 28 -5.55 -29.42 -5.48
C LEU A 28 -5.34 -28.97 -4.03
N PHE A 29 -5.51 -29.86 -3.07
CA PHE A 29 -5.23 -29.60 -1.66
C PHE A 29 -3.74 -29.29 -1.43
N LEU A 30 -2.84 -30.14 -1.96
CA LEU A 30 -1.39 -29.95 -1.81
C LEU A 30 -0.91 -28.64 -2.47
N ILE A 31 -1.47 -28.27 -3.62
CA ILE A 31 -1.16 -27.00 -4.28
C ILE A 31 -1.53 -25.81 -3.39
N GLN A 32 -2.72 -25.81 -2.79
CA GLN A 32 -3.17 -24.71 -1.92
C GLN A 32 -2.43 -24.65 -0.58
N LEU A 33 -1.98 -25.79 -0.08
CA LEU A 33 -1.26 -25.87 1.20
C LEU A 33 0.14 -25.24 1.12
N LEU A 34 0.78 -25.28 -0.04
CA LEU A 34 2.15 -24.81 -0.25
C LEU A 34 2.39 -23.34 0.14
N PRO A 35 1.67 -22.36 -0.38
CA PRO A 35 1.87 -20.95 -0.02
C PRO A 35 1.55 -20.68 1.45
N VAL A 36 0.61 -21.41 2.03
CA VAL A 36 0.25 -21.31 3.45
C VAL A 36 1.41 -21.76 4.33
N VAL A 37 1.98 -22.93 4.04
CA VAL A 37 3.16 -23.45 4.77
C VAL A 37 4.34 -22.50 4.59
N TYR A 38 4.56 -21.98 3.38
CA TYR A 38 5.64 -21.05 3.10
C TYR A 38 5.47 -19.75 3.90
N TYR A 39 4.26 -19.21 4.01
CA TYR A 39 3.95 -18.03 4.82
C TYR A 39 4.36 -18.24 6.31
N TYR A 40 4.00 -19.38 6.93
CA TYR A 40 4.35 -19.64 8.32
C TYR A 40 5.85 -19.87 8.52
N ILE A 41 6.54 -20.46 7.55
CA ILE A 41 8.01 -20.60 7.57
C ILE A 41 8.68 -19.23 7.51
N GLU A 42 8.25 -18.37 6.58
CA GLU A 42 8.81 -17.02 6.39
C GLU A 42 8.65 -16.18 7.66
N HIS A 43 7.50 -16.27 8.33
CA HIS A 43 7.23 -15.53 9.56
C HIS A 43 7.78 -16.23 10.82
N SER A 44 8.47 -17.38 10.69
CA SER A 44 9.04 -18.14 11.80
C SER A 44 8.04 -18.38 12.95
N ARG A 45 6.76 -18.60 12.61
CA ARG A 45 5.69 -18.83 13.59
C ARG A 45 4.82 -20.02 13.22
N LEU A 46 4.14 -20.57 14.22
CA LEU A 46 3.09 -21.58 14.02
C LEU A 46 1.71 -20.92 14.02
N PRO A 47 0.73 -21.48 13.29
CA PRO A 47 -0.64 -20.98 13.33
C PRO A 47 -1.23 -21.13 14.74
N TYR A 48 -2.00 -20.15 15.18
CA TYR A 48 -2.81 -20.30 16.38
C TYR A 48 -3.90 -21.39 16.17
N PRO A 49 -4.42 -22.02 17.22
CA PRO A 49 -5.44 -23.07 17.08
C PRO A 49 -6.65 -22.65 16.24
N GLY A 50 -7.12 -21.42 16.38
CA GLY A 50 -8.22 -20.87 15.58
C GLY A 50 -7.84 -20.72 14.10
N GLU A 51 -6.67 -20.17 13.79
CA GLU A 51 -6.16 -20.04 12.43
C GLU A 51 -6.06 -21.42 11.76
N PHE A 52 -5.47 -22.40 12.46
CA PHE A 52 -5.33 -23.76 11.95
C PHE A 52 -6.68 -24.39 11.59
N VAL A 53 -7.67 -24.26 12.47
CA VAL A 53 -9.01 -24.84 12.25
C VAL A 53 -9.73 -24.14 11.10
N TYR A 54 -9.81 -22.82 11.10
CA TYR A 54 -10.52 -22.06 10.07
C TYR A 54 -9.86 -22.22 8.70
N GLN A 55 -8.54 -22.11 8.64
CA GLN A 55 -7.78 -22.28 7.41
C GLN A 55 -7.89 -23.71 6.88
N GLY A 56 -7.84 -24.74 7.76
CA GLY A 56 -8.05 -26.13 7.39
C GLY A 56 -9.44 -26.37 6.79
N ILE A 57 -10.50 -25.82 7.38
CA ILE A 57 -11.86 -25.88 6.86
C ILE A 57 -11.93 -25.24 5.47
N SER A 58 -11.35 -24.05 5.30
CA SER A 58 -11.33 -23.34 4.03
C SER A 58 -10.58 -24.12 2.94
N LEU A 59 -9.36 -24.61 3.23
CA LEU A 59 -8.55 -25.41 2.29
C LEU A 59 -9.30 -26.65 1.81
N ILE A 60 -9.94 -27.40 2.72
CA ILE A 60 -10.71 -28.59 2.37
C ILE A 60 -11.93 -28.19 1.54
N SER A 61 -12.64 -27.12 1.90
CA SER A 61 -13.84 -26.67 1.19
C SER A 61 -13.52 -26.29 -0.26
N TRP A 62 -12.49 -25.48 -0.47
CA TRP A 62 -12.07 -25.05 -1.81
C TRP A 62 -11.34 -26.13 -2.61
N THR A 63 -10.93 -27.22 -1.96
CA THR A 63 -10.52 -28.45 -2.64
C THR A 63 -11.71 -29.25 -3.13
N VAL A 64 -12.75 -29.35 -2.31
CA VAL A 64 -13.92 -30.23 -2.59
C VAL A 64 -14.90 -29.58 -3.58
N ILE A 65 -15.11 -28.29 -3.51
CA ILE A 65 -16.04 -27.55 -4.41
C ILE A 65 -15.77 -27.86 -5.90
N PRO A 66 -14.55 -27.67 -6.45
CA PRO A 66 -14.30 -27.97 -7.86
C PRO A 66 -14.48 -29.44 -8.20
N VAL A 67 -14.15 -30.35 -7.28
CA VAL A 67 -14.36 -31.78 -7.48
C VAL A 67 -15.85 -32.12 -7.60
N LEU A 68 -16.68 -31.57 -6.72
CA LEU A 68 -18.13 -31.75 -6.77
C LEU A 68 -18.72 -31.15 -8.07
N LEU A 69 -18.27 -29.98 -8.47
CA LEU A 69 -18.72 -29.34 -9.72
C LEU A 69 -18.29 -30.12 -10.97
N ILE A 70 -17.06 -30.59 -11.05
CA ILE A 70 -16.55 -31.39 -12.17
C ILE A 70 -17.32 -32.73 -12.27
N ALA A 71 -17.65 -33.34 -11.13
CA ALA A 71 -18.41 -34.59 -11.10
C ALA A 71 -19.85 -34.49 -11.63
N LEU A 72 -20.42 -33.26 -11.69
CA LEU A 72 -21.76 -33.05 -12.28
C LEU A 72 -21.81 -33.45 -13.77
N PHE A 73 -20.68 -33.34 -14.48
CA PHE A 73 -20.64 -33.60 -15.92
C PHE A 73 -20.48 -35.09 -16.23
N PRO A 74 -21.39 -35.71 -17.00
CA PRO A 74 -21.31 -37.14 -17.34
C PRO A 74 -20.21 -37.44 -18.38
N TRP A 75 -19.80 -36.44 -19.16
CA TRP A 75 -18.86 -36.61 -20.29
C TRP A 75 -17.40 -36.65 -19.80
N GLY A 76 -16.75 -37.80 -19.97
CA GLY A 76 -15.38 -38.01 -19.48
C GLY A 76 -14.33 -37.05 -20.11
N ARG A 77 -14.53 -36.64 -21.38
CA ARG A 77 -13.65 -35.67 -22.04
C ARG A 77 -13.76 -34.28 -21.39
N LEU A 78 -14.99 -33.82 -21.11
CA LEU A 78 -15.22 -32.52 -20.45
C LEU A 78 -14.67 -32.51 -19.02
N ARG A 79 -14.87 -33.59 -18.26
CA ARG A 79 -14.25 -33.70 -16.92
C ARG A 79 -12.74 -33.57 -16.96
N LYS A 80 -12.07 -34.17 -17.96
CA LYS A 80 -10.60 -34.02 -18.13
C LYS A 80 -10.22 -32.58 -18.40
N VAL A 81 -10.91 -31.90 -19.30
CA VAL A 81 -10.65 -30.47 -19.60
C VAL A 81 -10.83 -29.63 -18.33
N LEU A 82 -11.97 -29.79 -17.62
CA LEU A 82 -12.24 -29.04 -16.39
C LEU A 82 -11.22 -29.34 -15.28
N THR A 83 -10.74 -30.57 -15.19
CA THR A 83 -9.66 -30.94 -14.23
C THR A 83 -8.36 -30.21 -14.57
N VAL A 84 -7.99 -30.15 -15.86
CA VAL A 84 -6.79 -29.40 -16.29
C VAL A 84 -6.94 -27.92 -16.03
N VAL A 85 -8.10 -27.34 -16.31
CA VAL A 85 -8.40 -25.93 -16.04
C VAL A 85 -8.31 -25.65 -14.54
N ALA A 86 -8.91 -26.49 -13.69
CA ALA A 86 -8.80 -26.35 -12.24
C ALA A 86 -7.33 -26.44 -11.77
N PHE A 87 -6.58 -27.44 -12.26
CA PHE A 87 -5.15 -27.56 -11.93
C PHE A 87 -4.36 -26.30 -12.32
N MET A 88 -4.54 -25.77 -13.52
CA MET A 88 -3.85 -24.57 -13.99
C MET A 88 -4.20 -23.33 -13.16
N LEU A 89 -5.48 -23.15 -12.82
CA LEU A 89 -5.93 -22.06 -11.95
C LEU A 89 -5.27 -22.13 -10.56
N TYR A 90 -5.28 -23.29 -9.94
CA TYR A 90 -4.69 -23.49 -8.61
C TYR A 90 -3.16 -23.35 -8.64
N ALA A 91 -2.53 -23.84 -9.69
CA ALA A 91 -1.09 -23.67 -9.92
C ALA A 91 -0.70 -22.18 -10.07
N PHE A 92 -1.48 -21.42 -10.85
CA PHE A 92 -1.29 -19.99 -10.98
C PHE A 92 -1.41 -19.26 -9.63
N LEU A 93 -2.49 -19.51 -8.88
CA LEU A 93 -2.71 -18.89 -7.57
C LEU A 93 -1.63 -19.27 -6.56
N MET A 94 -1.14 -20.51 -6.59
CA MET A 94 -0.05 -20.96 -5.74
C MET A 94 1.26 -20.20 -6.06
N LEU A 95 1.63 -20.13 -7.34
CA LEU A 95 2.83 -19.40 -7.76
C LEU A 95 2.73 -17.92 -7.41
N PHE A 96 1.55 -17.35 -7.60
CA PHE A 96 1.27 -15.97 -7.28
C PHE A 96 1.39 -15.69 -5.78
N GLU A 97 0.78 -16.51 -4.90
CA GLU A 97 0.91 -16.32 -3.45
C GLU A 97 2.32 -16.61 -2.93
N VAL A 98 3.02 -17.61 -3.46
CA VAL A 98 4.44 -17.84 -3.12
C VAL A 98 5.27 -16.60 -3.45
N PHE A 99 5.00 -15.99 -4.60
CA PHE A 99 5.61 -14.73 -4.98
C PHE A 99 5.27 -13.60 -3.99
N LEU A 100 4.00 -13.43 -3.61
CA LEU A 100 3.58 -12.41 -2.64
C LEU A 100 4.24 -12.61 -1.27
N VAL A 101 4.28 -13.83 -0.77
CA VAL A 101 4.95 -14.14 0.50
C VAL A 101 6.44 -13.81 0.41
N TYR A 102 7.11 -14.18 -0.68
CA TYR A 102 8.53 -13.87 -0.88
C TYR A 102 8.80 -12.36 -0.96
N SER A 103 8.00 -11.63 -1.75
CA SER A 103 8.27 -10.21 -2.05
C SER A 103 7.74 -9.26 -0.99
N TYR A 104 6.60 -9.58 -0.38
CA TYR A 104 5.86 -8.68 0.51
C TYR A 104 5.62 -9.25 1.91
N SER A 105 6.11 -10.46 2.21
CA SER A 105 5.83 -11.20 3.46
C SER A 105 4.32 -11.28 3.76
N SER A 106 3.48 -11.32 2.73
CA SER A 106 2.03 -11.27 2.84
C SER A 106 1.35 -12.27 1.91
N LEU A 107 0.16 -12.70 2.30
CA LEU A 107 -0.78 -13.42 1.44
C LEU A 107 -1.61 -12.41 0.63
N TYR A 108 -2.38 -12.89 -0.35
CA TYR A 108 -3.24 -12.01 -1.15
C TYR A 108 -4.34 -11.36 -0.30
N THR A 109 -4.48 -10.04 -0.41
CA THR A 109 -5.47 -9.21 0.31
C THR A 109 -6.15 -8.22 -0.67
N ASP A 110 -7.17 -7.51 -0.20
CA ASP A 110 -7.80 -6.39 -0.91
C ASP A 110 -6.80 -5.25 -1.19
N SER A 111 -5.90 -4.96 -0.25
CA SER A 111 -4.84 -3.95 -0.44
C SER A 111 -3.87 -4.34 -1.57
N ILE A 112 -3.50 -5.62 -1.66
CA ILE A 112 -2.68 -6.12 -2.77
C ILE A 112 -3.46 -6.07 -4.08
N ALA A 113 -4.76 -6.45 -4.06
CA ALA A 113 -5.63 -6.33 -5.23
C ALA A 113 -5.69 -4.89 -5.74
N LEU A 114 -5.84 -3.93 -4.83
CA LEU A 114 -5.86 -2.50 -5.14
C LEU A 114 -4.55 -2.04 -5.79
N ASN A 115 -3.40 -2.42 -5.21
CA ASN A 115 -2.09 -2.09 -5.77
C ASN A 115 -1.90 -2.67 -7.18
N ILE A 116 -2.33 -3.93 -7.43
CA ILE A 116 -2.27 -4.54 -8.76
C ILE A 116 -3.14 -3.80 -9.76
N LEU A 117 -4.37 -3.43 -9.37
CA LEU A 117 -5.28 -2.67 -10.22
C LEU A 117 -4.79 -1.23 -10.47
N ALA A 118 -4.03 -0.69 -9.52
CA ALA A 118 -3.43 0.63 -9.61
C ALA A 118 -2.11 0.65 -10.41
N THR A 119 -1.44 -0.51 -10.55
CA THR A 119 -0.15 -0.63 -11.24
C THR A 119 -0.30 -0.39 -12.75
N ASN A 120 0.50 0.50 -13.28
CA ASN A 120 0.55 0.74 -14.72
C ASN A 120 1.53 -0.24 -15.42
N PRO A 121 1.44 -0.46 -16.76
CA PRO A 121 2.32 -1.39 -17.46
C PRO A 121 3.82 -1.08 -17.37
N GLY A 122 4.20 0.17 -17.19
CA GLY A 122 5.58 0.53 -16.98
C GLY A 122 6.08 0.04 -15.61
N GLU A 123 5.36 0.30 -14.51
CA GLU A 123 5.65 -0.28 -13.18
C GLU A 123 5.73 -1.80 -13.26
N ALA A 124 4.76 -2.41 -13.92
CA ALA A 124 4.76 -3.85 -14.11
C ALA A 124 6.02 -4.35 -14.85
N SER A 125 6.46 -3.65 -15.90
CA SER A 125 7.67 -4.05 -16.65
C SER A 125 8.95 -3.84 -15.84
N ALA A 126 9.09 -2.69 -15.17
CA ALA A 126 10.22 -2.42 -14.30
C ALA A 126 10.32 -3.44 -13.16
N PHE A 127 9.17 -3.77 -12.56
CA PHE A 127 9.09 -4.80 -11.54
C PHE A 127 9.51 -6.19 -12.07
N LEU A 128 9.05 -6.61 -13.27
CA LEU A 128 9.40 -7.89 -13.87
C LEU A 128 10.90 -8.00 -14.22
N GLU A 129 11.57 -6.89 -14.56
CA GLU A 129 13.01 -6.86 -14.81
C GLU A 129 13.84 -7.16 -13.55
N HIS A 130 13.32 -6.79 -12.38
CA HIS A 130 13.99 -7.00 -11.09
C HIS A 130 13.51 -8.25 -10.34
N LEU A 131 12.53 -8.97 -10.89
CA LEU A 131 11.96 -10.15 -10.27
C LEU A 131 13.01 -11.26 -10.10
N ASN A 132 13.15 -11.78 -8.90
CA ASN A 132 14.00 -12.95 -8.62
C ASN A 132 13.30 -14.24 -9.03
N TYR A 133 13.50 -14.67 -10.29
CA TYR A 133 12.87 -15.87 -10.84
C TYR A 133 13.23 -17.18 -10.11
N ARG A 134 14.29 -17.17 -9.29
CA ARG A 134 14.70 -18.38 -8.53
C ARG A 134 13.65 -18.81 -7.52
N VAL A 135 12.81 -17.91 -7.02
CA VAL A 135 11.71 -18.21 -6.09
C VAL A 135 10.72 -19.22 -6.68
N PHE A 136 10.59 -19.28 -7.99
CA PHE A 136 9.68 -20.18 -8.69
C PHE A 136 10.25 -21.58 -8.96
N ILE A 137 11.55 -21.81 -8.80
CA ILE A 137 12.19 -23.09 -9.16
C ILE A 137 11.57 -24.27 -8.39
N ILE A 138 11.50 -24.17 -7.07
CA ILE A 138 10.94 -25.24 -6.21
C ILE A 138 9.43 -25.39 -6.44
N PRO A 139 8.61 -24.32 -6.42
CA PRO A 139 7.18 -24.44 -6.73
C PRO A 139 6.89 -25.06 -8.10
N LEU A 140 7.62 -24.66 -9.15
CA LEU A 140 7.45 -25.23 -10.48
C LEU A 140 7.85 -26.71 -10.53
N ALA A 141 8.92 -27.13 -9.86
CA ALA A 141 9.30 -28.53 -9.75
C ALA A 141 8.21 -29.36 -9.07
N ILE A 142 7.61 -28.84 -7.99
CA ILE A 142 6.49 -29.48 -7.28
C ILE A 142 5.27 -29.58 -8.22
N LEU A 143 4.91 -28.50 -8.92
CA LEU A 143 3.80 -28.50 -9.88
C LEU A 143 4.01 -29.51 -10.99
N LEU A 144 5.23 -29.64 -11.50
CA LEU A 144 5.57 -30.63 -12.52
C LEU A 144 5.34 -32.06 -11.99
N LEU A 145 5.80 -32.37 -10.78
CA LEU A 145 5.59 -33.67 -10.15
C LEU A 145 4.11 -33.96 -9.91
N LEU A 146 3.34 -33.00 -9.40
CA LEU A 146 1.90 -33.11 -9.20
C LEU A 146 1.17 -33.27 -10.54
N GLY A 147 1.57 -32.56 -11.60
CA GLY A 147 1.03 -32.71 -12.95
C GLY A 147 1.30 -34.08 -13.56
N ILE A 148 2.52 -34.63 -13.40
CA ILE A 148 2.84 -36.01 -13.80
C ILE A 148 1.99 -37.00 -13.01
N GLY A 149 1.82 -36.79 -11.71
CA GLY A 149 0.93 -37.59 -10.86
C GLY A 149 -0.51 -37.57 -11.39
N LEU A 150 -1.05 -36.38 -11.68
CA LEU A 150 -2.38 -36.21 -12.24
C LEU A 150 -2.55 -36.97 -13.55
N PHE A 151 -1.58 -36.88 -14.45
CA PHE A 151 -1.61 -37.55 -15.76
C PHE A 151 -1.56 -39.09 -15.62
N ARG A 152 -0.71 -39.64 -14.74
CA ARG A 152 -0.57 -41.08 -14.54
C ARG A 152 -1.76 -41.68 -13.81
N PHE A 153 -2.21 -41.05 -12.72
CA PHE A 153 -3.27 -41.57 -11.87
C PHE A 153 -4.69 -41.40 -12.45
N HIS A 154 -4.86 -40.52 -13.43
CA HIS A 154 -6.14 -40.39 -14.14
C HIS A 154 -6.57 -41.67 -14.88
N ARG A 155 -5.68 -42.65 -14.99
CA ARG A 155 -5.92 -43.98 -15.60
C ARG A 155 -6.33 -45.06 -14.57
N CYS A 156 -6.23 -44.78 -13.27
CA CYS A 156 -6.57 -45.76 -12.25
C CYS A 156 -8.08 -45.76 -11.98
N ARG A 157 -8.78 -46.76 -12.54
CA ARG A 157 -10.17 -47.04 -12.15
C ARG A 157 -10.14 -47.90 -10.88
N SER A 158 -10.72 -47.44 -9.79
CA SER A 158 -10.96 -48.26 -8.61
C SER A 158 -12.48 -48.38 -8.39
N THR A 159 -12.91 -49.55 -8.03
CA THR A 159 -14.30 -49.82 -7.68
C THR A 159 -14.49 -49.60 -6.18
N ILE A 160 -15.45 -48.81 -5.81
CA ILE A 160 -15.91 -48.64 -4.42
C ILE A 160 -17.41 -48.98 -4.38
N SER A 161 -17.90 -49.50 -3.28
CA SER A 161 -19.34 -49.71 -3.15
C SER A 161 -20.09 -48.37 -3.15
N SER A 162 -21.26 -48.34 -3.78
CA SER A 162 -22.07 -47.10 -3.88
C SER A 162 -22.42 -46.51 -2.51
N LYS A 163 -22.53 -47.35 -1.48
CA LYS A 163 -22.81 -46.99 -0.09
C LYS A 163 -21.69 -46.13 0.50
N TRP A 164 -20.43 -46.58 0.40
CA TRP A 164 -19.27 -45.83 0.88
C TRP A 164 -19.00 -44.55 0.06
N SER A 165 -19.21 -44.60 -1.25
CA SER A 165 -19.10 -43.45 -2.13
C SER A 165 -20.11 -42.35 -1.77
N THR A 166 -21.37 -42.76 -1.43
CA THR A 166 -22.40 -41.82 -0.96
C THR A 166 -22.00 -41.16 0.37
N ILE A 167 -21.56 -41.98 1.36
CA ILE A 167 -21.13 -41.47 2.66
C ILE A 167 -19.98 -40.45 2.48
N LEU A 168 -18.95 -40.79 1.69
CA LEU A 168 -17.82 -39.90 1.43
C LEU A 168 -18.27 -38.60 0.80
N THR A 169 -19.16 -38.63 -0.19
CA THR A 169 -19.69 -37.44 -0.84
C THR A 169 -20.45 -36.56 0.15
N LEU A 170 -21.28 -37.14 1.01
CA LEU A 170 -22.01 -36.37 2.03
C LEU A 170 -21.05 -35.74 3.05
N VAL A 171 -20.01 -36.47 3.48
CA VAL A 171 -18.96 -35.95 4.36
C VAL A 171 -18.22 -34.78 3.70
N CYS A 172 -18.01 -34.83 2.39
CA CYS A 172 -17.37 -33.71 1.65
C CYS A 172 -18.18 -32.40 1.66
N PHE A 173 -19.51 -32.44 1.86
CA PHE A 173 -20.30 -31.22 1.99
C PHE A 173 -20.12 -30.51 3.34
N LEU A 174 -19.73 -31.23 4.40
CA LEU A 174 -19.61 -30.66 5.73
C LEU A 174 -18.59 -29.50 5.80
N PRO A 175 -17.35 -29.62 5.30
CA PRO A 175 -16.40 -28.49 5.29
C PRO A 175 -16.95 -27.28 4.50
N VAL A 176 -17.66 -27.51 3.40
CA VAL A 176 -18.26 -26.42 2.61
C VAL A 176 -19.30 -25.66 3.43
N LEU A 177 -20.18 -26.37 4.14
CA LEU A 177 -21.16 -25.75 5.04
C LEU A 177 -20.46 -24.99 6.19
N LEU A 178 -19.46 -25.59 6.81
CA LEU A 178 -18.69 -24.93 7.87
C LEU A 178 -17.97 -23.68 7.35
N SER A 179 -17.42 -23.72 6.15
CA SER A 179 -16.80 -22.53 5.52
C SER A 179 -17.82 -21.40 5.36
N VAL A 180 -18.98 -21.68 4.79
CA VAL A 180 -20.03 -20.66 4.52
C VAL A 180 -20.61 -20.10 5.82
N PHE A 181 -20.90 -20.95 6.82
CA PHE A 181 -21.62 -20.52 8.03
C PHE A 181 -20.73 -20.08 9.19
N ILE A 182 -19.46 -20.46 9.21
CA ILE A 182 -18.53 -20.16 10.31
C ILE A 182 -17.33 -19.35 9.83
N VAL A 183 -16.58 -19.85 8.82
CA VAL A 183 -15.31 -19.22 8.41
C VAL A 183 -15.55 -17.85 7.81
N GLN A 184 -16.42 -17.73 6.81
CA GLN A 184 -16.69 -16.44 6.14
C GLN A 184 -17.28 -15.37 7.08
N PRO A 185 -18.27 -15.67 7.96
CA PRO A 185 -18.74 -14.68 8.92
C PRO A 185 -17.66 -14.27 9.94
N THR A 186 -16.80 -15.20 10.37
CA THR A 186 -15.70 -14.88 11.29
C THR A 186 -14.66 -13.99 10.61
N GLN A 187 -14.29 -14.32 9.38
CA GLN A 187 -13.37 -13.53 8.58
C GLN A 187 -13.88 -12.10 8.38
N ARG A 188 -15.15 -11.90 8.04
CA ARG A 188 -15.76 -10.56 7.89
C ARG A 188 -15.69 -9.74 9.19
N LYS A 189 -15.79 -10.39 10.35
CA LYS A 189 -15.68 -9.72 11.66
C LYS A 189 -14.25 -9.38 12.04
N THR A 190 -13.30 -10.25 11.70
CA THR A 190 -11.88 -10.11 12.10
C THR A 190 -11.02 -9.45 11.03
N ASN A 191 -11.55 -9.27 9.82
CA ASN A 191 -10.85 -8.82 8.62
C ASN A 191 -9.55 -9.60 8.35
N SER A 192 -9.55 -10.92 8.64
CA SER A 192 -8.36 -11.76 8.55
C SER A 192 -8.38 -12.66 7.31
N TYR A 193 -7.50 -12.38 6.38
CA TYR A 193 -7.25 -13.22 5.19
C TYR A 193 -6.53 -14.53 5.52
N LEU A 194 -5.92 -14.64 6.70
CA LEU A 194 -5.23 -15.86 7.17
C LEU A 194 -6.14 -17.07 7.27
N PHE A 195 -7.43 -16.87 7.49
CA PHE A 195 -8.41 -17.96 7.63
C PHE A 195 -8.83 -18.59 6.31
N MET A 196 -8.41 -18.04 5.18
CA MET A 196 -8.87 -18.40 3.85
C MET A 196 -7.87 -19.27 3.08
N ALA A 197 -8.39 -20.11 2.19
CA ALA A 197 -7.60 -20.77 1.15
C ALA A 197 -7.17 -19.75 0.06
N PRO A 198 -6.09 -20.00 -0.71
CA PRO A 198 -5.63 -19.11 -1.78
C PRO A 198 -6.73 -18.69 -2.77
N VAL A 199 -7.57 -19.63 -3.19
CA VAL A 199 -8.70 -19.35 -4.10
C VAL A 199 -9.72 -18.41 -3.45
N GLU A 200 -10.03 -18.63 -2.19
CA GLU A 200 -10.97 -17.81 -1.43
C GLU A 200 -10.41 -16.41 -1.21
N ARG A 201 -9.13 -16.31 -0.81
CA ARG A 201 -8.45 -15.01 -0.67
C ARG A 201 -8.48 -14.21 -1.96
N PHE A 202 -8.14 -14.84 -3.07
CA PHE A 202 -8.17 -14.17 -4.38
C PHE A 202 -9.57 -13.67 -4.72
N TYR A 203 -10.60 -14.48 -4.53
CA TYR A 203 -11.98 -14.10 -4.77
C TYR A 203 -12.42 -12.96 -3.84
N VAL A 204 -12.26 -13.14 -2.52
CA VAL A 204 -12.69 -12.17 -1.51
C VAL A 204 -11.88 -10.88 -1.64
N GLY A 205 -10.54 -10.95 -1.70
CA GLY A 205 -9.70 -9.77 -1.83
C GLY A 205 -10.02 -8.96 -3.09
N THR A 206 -10.21 -9.62 -4.24
CA THR A 206 -10.59 -8.93 -5.48
C THR A 206 -11.99 -8.32 -5.41
N THR A 207 -12.98 -9.05 -4.88
CA THR A 207 -14.35 -8.52 -4.79
C THR A 207 -14.48 -7.41 -3.77
N THR A 208 -13.78 -7.50 -2.63
CA THR A 208 -13.69 -6.42 -1.64
C THR A 208 -13.03 -5.20 -2.26
N CYS A 209 -11.89 -5.35 -2.93
CA CYS A 209 -11.22 -4.25 -3.62
C CYS A 209 -12.13 -3.56 -4.66
N ILE A 210 -12.86 -4.32 -5.48
CA ILE A 210 -13.81 -3.74 -6.46
C ILE A 210 -14.96 -3.02 -5.75
N HIS A 211 -15.45 -3.57 -4.65
CA HIS A 211 -16.49 -2.92 -3.84
C HIS A 211 -15.97 -1.60 -3.26
N ASP A 212 -14.81 -1.63 -2.64
CA ASP A 212 -14.19 -0.45 -2.01
C ASP A 212 -13.85 0.63 -3.06
N ALA A 213 -13.39 0.24 -4.26
CA ALA A 213 -13.17 1.18 -5.35
C ALA A 213 -14.46 1.91 -5.77
N ARG A 214 -15.60 1.22 -5.80
CA ARG A 214 -16.91 1.86 -6.05
C ARG A 214 -17.34 2.75 -4.90
N GLU A 215 -17.08 2.34 -3.66
CA GLU A 215 -17.34 3.18 -2.49
C GLU A 215 -16.48 4.45 -2.49
N LEU A 216 -15.21 4.37 -2.92
CA LEU A 216 -14.34 5.53 -3.06
C LEU A 216 -14.87 6.55 -4.08
N GLU A 217 -15.40 6.07 -5.22
CA GLU A 217 -16.05 6.93 -6.21
C GLU A 217 -17.30 7.60 -5.63
N GLU A 218 -18.13 6.85 -4.92
CA GLU A 218 -19.31 7.36 -4.22
C GLU A 218 -18.91 8.35 -3.11
N TYR A 219 -17.85 8.04 -2.36
CA TYR A 219 -17.29 8.92 -1.34
C TYR A 219 -16.86 10.27 -1.92
N ALA A 220 -16.13 10.28 -3.03
CA ALA A 220 -15.70 11.53 -3.67
C ALA A 220 -16.90 12.41 -4.04
N ARG A 221 -18.00 11.80 -4.45
CA ARG A 221 -19.26 12.47 -4.77
C ARG A 221 -19.97 13.02 -3.52
N GLN A 222 -19.97 12.26 -2.43
CA GLN A 222 -20.69 12.63 -1.20
C GLN A 222 -19.89 13.57 -0.30
N MET A 223 -18.57 13.64 -0.45
CA MET A 223 -17.67 14.35 0.44
C MET A 223 -18.00 15.84 0.60
N THR A 224 -18.49 16.47 -0.45
CA THR A 224 -18.95 17.87 -0.41
C THR A 224 -20.19 18.10 0.46
N GLN A 225 -20.85 17.01 0.90
CA GLN A 225 -22.03 17.03 1.77
C GLN A 225 -21.70 16.68 3.23
N LEU A 226 -20.42 16.40 3.55
CA LEU A 226 -20.02 16.12 4.92
C LEU A 226 -20.23 17.34 5.81
N ASP A 227 -20.88 17.11 6.96
CA ASP A 227 -21.05 18.14 7.99
C ASP A 227 -19.71 18.38 8.71
N LEU A 228 -19.02 19.44 8.32
CA LEU A 228 -17.78 19.88 8.97
C LEU A 228 -18.04 20.68 10.27
N GLY A 229 -19.29 20.93 10.60
CA GLY A 229 -19.68 21.85 11.67
C GLY A 229 -19.42 23.31 11.29
N ASN A 230 -19.34 24.18 12.30
CA ASN A 230 -19.03 25.58 12.09
C ASN A 230 -17.52 25.77 11.98
N ILE A 231 -16.99 25.87 10.75
CA ILE A 231 -15.57 26.14 10.54
C ILE A 231 -15.25 27.57 11.02
N ARG A 232 -14.28 27.68 11.90
CA ARG A 232 -13.77 28.96 12.42
C ARG A 232 -12.26 29.00 12.30
N GLN A 233 -11.74 30.10 11.79
CA GLN A 233 -10.31 30.38 11.83
C GLN A 233 -10.03 31.35 12.99
N THR A 234 -9.24 30.88 13.97
CA THR A 234 -8.90 31.63 15.19
C THR A 234 -7.64 32.48 15.04
N LYS A 235 -6.86 32.27 13.97
CA LYS A 235 -5.65 33.03 13.62
C LYS A 235 -5.89 33.76 12.31
N ASP A 236 -5.51 35.04 12.20
CA ASP A 236 -5.58 35.77 10.92
C ASP A 236 -4.34 35.45 10.07
N LEU A 237 -4.48 34.45 9.20
CA LEU A 237 -3.45 34.00 8.27
C LEU A 237 -3.85 34.27 6.81
N ARG A 238 -4.68 35.29 6.57
CA ARG A 238 -5.04 35.72 5.21
C ARG A 238 -3.80 36.19 4.47
N GLY A 239 -3.65 35.74 3.23
CA GLY A 239 -2.48 36.01 2.41
C GLY A 239 -1.27 35.10 2.69
N VAL A 240 -1.39 34.12 3.60
CA VAL A 240 -0.35 33.13 3.83
C VAL A 240 -0.56 31.94 2.90
N ASN A 241 0.47 31.60 2.12
CA ASN A 241 0.52 30.35 1.38
C ASN A 241 0.75 29.17 2.33
N VAL A 242 -0.04 28.13 2.17
CA VAL A 242 0.16 26.85 2.85
C VAL A 242 0.49 25.81 1.77
N VAL A 243 1.71 25.33 1.75
CA VAL A 243 2.23 24.38 0.76
C VAL A 243 2.55 23.07 1.43
N VAL A 244 1.98 21.98 0.97
CA VAL A 244 2.27 20.61 1.41
C VAL A 244 2.97 19.89 0.27
N VAL A 245 4.24 19.52 0.48
CA VAL A 245 4.99 18.72 -0.48
C VAL A 245 4.98 17.27 0.01
N VAL A 246 4.31 16.40 -0.73
CA VAL A 246 4.30 14.96 -0.48
C VAL A 246 5.41 14.35 -1.34
N GLY A 247 6.48 13.92 -0.67
CA GLY A 247 7.57 13.15 -1.28
C GLY A 247 7.17 11.70 -1.46
N GLU A 248 7.96 10.94 -2.20
CA GLU A 248 7.71 9.55 -2.54
C GLU A 248 8.93 8.70 -2.19
N SER A 249 8.72 7.61 -1.41
CA SER A 249 9.73 6.57 -1.11
C SER A 249 11.02 7.07 -0.45
N MET A 250 10.99 8.21 0.25
CA MET A 250 12.21 8.81 0.80
C MET A 250 12.43 8.42 2.26
N ARG A 251 13.58 7.86 2.56
CA ARG A 251 14.01 7.49 3.91
C ARG A 251 14.80 8.60 4.57
N ARG A 252 14.45 8.87 5.83
CA ARG A 252 15.12 9.88 6.65
C ARG A 252 16.61 9.60 6.85
N ASP A 253 16.99 8.36 7.16
CA ASP A 253 18.36 7.97 7.50
C ASP A 253 19.32 7.86 6.30
N TYR A 254 18.83 8.06 5.05
CA TYR A 254 19.64 8.23 3.86
C TYR A 254 19.88 9.71 3.49
N MET A 255 19.39 10.67 4.28
CA MET A 255 19.55 12.10 4.03
C MET A 255 20.65 12.70 4.91
N HIS A 256 21.55 13.50 4.32
CA HIS A 256 22.66 14.13 5.05
C HIS A 256 22.16 15.03 6.19
N CYS A 257 21.09 15.78 5.97
CA CYS A 257 20.47 16.63 6.99
C CYS A 257 19.90 15.84 8.20
N TYR A 258 19.83 14.51 8.12
CA TYR A 258 19.50 13.60 9.23
C TYR A 258 20.67 12.69 9.63
N GLY A 259 21.91 12.97 9.14
CA GLY A 259 23.14 12.30 9.57
C GLY A 259 23.68 11.25 8.62
N TYR A 260 23.16 11.11 7.41
CA TYR A 260 23.79 10.25 6.40
C TYR A 260 25.18 10.79 5.99
N PRO A 261 26.20 9.93 5.79
CA PRO A 261 27.57 10.39 5.57
C PRO A 261 27.80 11.18 4.27
N LEU A 262 27.02 10.95 3.22
CA LEU A 262 27.16 11.64 1.94
C LEU A 262 26.32 12.93 1.91
N ALA A 263 26.92 14.02 1.46
CA ALA A 263 26.29 15.35 1.40
C ALA A 263 25.26 15.44 0.26
N ASN A 264 24.17 14.66 0.35
CA ASN A 264 23.14 14.59 -0.67
C ASN A 264 21.95 15.56 -0.45
N THR A 265 21.98 16.36 0.62
CA THR A 265 20.95 17.37 0.92
C THR A 265 21.53 18.76 1.19
N PRO A 266 22.45 19.30 0.33
CA PRO A 266 23.14 20.54 0.64
C PRO A 266 22.24 21.79 0.73
N ALA A 267 21.12 21.84 0.01
CA ALA A 267 20.18 22.94 0.10
C ALA A 267 19.40 22.91 1.43
N GLN A 268 18.94 21.73 1.84
CA GLN A 268 18.27 21.54 3.13
C GLN A 268 19.24 21.81 4.30
N ASP A 269 20.50 21.33 4.22
CA ASP A 269 21.54 21.62 5.22
C ASP A 269 21.74 23.13 5.40
N SER A 270 21.81 23.88 4.30
CA SER A 270 21.93 25.33 4.33
C SER A 270 20.73 26.02 4.98
N LEU A 271 19.51 25.60 4.64
CA LEU A 271 18.28 26.15 5.21
C LEU A 271 18.09 25.80 6.70
N ILE A 272 18.57 24.64 7.11
CA ILE A 272 18.60 24.25 8.53
C ILE A 272 19.60 25.11 9.31
N ALA A 273 20.78 25.36 8.73
CA ALA A 273 21.80 26.18 9.35
C ALA A 273 21.35 27.65 9.54
N THR A 274 20.51 28.19 8.66
CA THR A 274 19.89 29.51 8.80
C THR A 274 18.66 29.52 9.70
N GLY A 275 18.13 28.36 10.09
CA GLY A 275 16.91 28.20 10.86
C GLY A 275 15.63 28.42 10.03
N ASP A 276 15.72 28.50 8.71
CA ASP A 276 14.56 28.65 7.83
C ASP A 276 13.80 27.32 7.66
N LEU A 277 14.52 26.19 7.75
CA LEU A 277 13.98 24.84 7.69
C LEU A 277 14.14 24.13 9.05
N ILE A 278 13.04 23.56 9.53
CA ILE A 278 12.97 22.87 10.84
C ILE A 278 12.75 21.38 10.57
N PRO A 279 13.79 20.52 10.73
CA PRO A 279 13.64 19.08 10.59
C PRO A 279 13.03 18.46 11.86
N PHE A 280 12.10 17.52 11.67
CA PHE A 280 11.51 16.72 12.74
C PHE A 280 12.24 15.38 12.84
N THR A 281 12.55 14.95 14.04
CA THR A 281 13.49 13.85 14.27
C THR A 281 12.86 12.48 14.47
N ASP A 282 11.58 12.41 14.84
CA ASP A 282 10.89 11.14 15.10
C ASP A 282 9.50 11.09 14.43
N VAL A 283 9.51 10.91 13.10
CA VAL A 283 8.29 10.81 12.29
C VAL A 283 8.28 9.48 11.55
N VAL A 284 7.11 8.83 11.55
CA VAL A 284 6.84 7.63 10.76
C VAL A 284 5.58 7.82 9.91
N SER A 285 5.54 7.16 8.76
CA SER A 285 4.32 7.04 7.97
C SER A 285 3.37 5.99 8.56
N SER A 286 2.09 6.13 8.29
CA SER A 286 1.05 5.21 8.76
C SER A 286 1.00 3.90 7.96
N ALA A 287 1.65 3.84 6.80
CA ALA A 287 1.79 2.66 5.96
C ALA A 287 3.13 2.71 5.22
N SER A 288 3.61 1.54 4.77
CA SER A 288 4.82 1.40 3.95
C SER A 288 4.55 1.46 2.44
N TRP A 289 3.39 2.02 2.02
CA TRP A 289 2.99 2.21 0.63
C TRP A 289 2.17 3.48 0.44
N THR A 290 2.25 4.06 -0.75
CA THR A 290 1.73 5.39 -1.09
C THR A 290 0.25 5.56 -0.79
N THR A 291 -0.63 4.68 -1.33
CA THR A 291 -2.08 4.84 -1.18
C THR A 291 -2.53 4.75 0.27
N GLY A 292 -1.92 3.87 1.07
CA GLY A 292 -2.21 3.74 2.50
C GLY A 292 -1.80 4.97 3.30
N SER A 293 -0.59 5.47 3.08
CA SER A 293 -0.05 6.60 3.82
C SER A 293 -0.69 7.93 3.42
N VAL A 294 -0.71 8.26 2.12
CA VAL A 294 -1.21 9.57 1.64
C VAL A 294 -2.70 9.73 1.92
N SER A 295 -3.51 8.66 1.74
CA SER A 295 -4.94 8.76 2.02
C SER A 295 -5.24 9.06 3.49
N GLN A 296 -4.44 8.54 4.41
CA GLN A 296 -4.58 8.82 5.85
C GLN A 296 -4.03 10.20 6.20
N ALA A 297 -2.84 10.55 5.73
CA ALA A 297 -2.24 11.85 6.01
C ALA A 297 -3.09 13.02 5.49
N MET A 298 -3.76 12.85 4.35
CA MET A 298 -4.56 13.88 3.69
C MET A 298 -6.06 13.79 4.03
N SER A 299 -6.43 13.08 5.09
CA SER A 299 -7.78 13.03 5.66
C SER A 299 -7.74 13.16 7.19
N PHE A 300 -8.91 13.28 7.85
CA PHE A 300 -9.01 13.28 9.31
C PHE A 300 -9.13 11.88 9.90
N TYR A 301 -8.77 10.86 9.12
CA TYR A 301 -8.69 9.49 9.61
C TYR A 301 -7.50 9.33 10.57
N ARG A 302 -7.67 8.50 11.58
CA ARG A 302 -6.61 8.08 12.49
C ARG A 302 -6.51 6.56 12.49
N GLN A 303 -5.30 6.05 12.48
CA GLN A 303 -5.04 4.61 12.43
C GLN A 303 -5.55 3.86 13.69
N ASP A 304 -5.73 4.55 14.80
CA ASP A 304 -6.33 4.03 16.02
C ASP A 304 -7.88 4.10 16.04
N ALA A 305 -8.50 4.74 15.05
CA ALA A 305 -9.94 4.80 14.87
C ALA A 305 -10.38 3.67 13.92
N THR A 306 -10.85 2.56 14.48
CA THR A 306 -11.14 1.33 13.71
C THR A 306 -12.61 1.16 13.32
N ASP A 307 -13.45 2.13 13.60
CA ASP A 307 -14.91 2.06 13.37
C ASP A 307 -15.30 2.31 11.90
N LYS A 308 -14.48 3.07 11.14
CA LYS A 308 -14.73 3.42 9.75
C LYS A 308 -13.42 3.48 8.96
N ALA A 309 -13.49 3.21 7.66
CA ALA A 309 -12.38 3.40 6.76
C ALA A 309 -12.06 4.90 6.54
N TRP A 310 -10.84 5.21 6.13
CA TRP A 310 -10.35 6.58 5.95
C TRP A 310 -11.24 7.45 5.06
N TYR A 311 -11.90 6.87 4.07
CA TYR A 311 -12.75 7.58 3.11
C TYR A 311 -14.12 7.99 3.68
N HIS A 312 -14.42 7.70 4.93
CA HIS A 312 -15.56 8.25 5.65
C HIS A 312 -15.22 9.47 6.53
N TYR A 313 -14.01 10.01 6.35
CA TYR A 313 -13.55 11.23 7.02
C TYR A 313 -13.32 12.34 5.99
N PRO A 314 -13.44 13.64 6.36
CA PRO A 314 -13.19 14.72 5.43
C PRO A 314 -11.72 14.74 4.99
N SER A 315 -11.47 15.11 3.73
CA SER A 315 -10.12 15.34 3.24
C SER A 315 -9.61 16.71 3.61
N LEU A 316 -8.30 16.83 3.72
CA LEU A 316 -7.64 18.11 3.97
C LEU A 316 -7.90 19.13 2.85
N PRO A 317 -7.80 18.81 1.53
CA PRO A 317 -8.12 19.77 0.48
C PRO A 317 -9.54 20.34 0.58
N TYR A 318 -10.53 19.50 0.88
CA TYR A 318 -11.91 19.95 1.06
C TYR A 318 -12.05 20.87 2.28
N VAL A 319 -11.49 20.50 3.44
CA VAL A 319 -11.52 21.33 4.64
C VAL A 319 -10.86 22.68 4.41
N MET A 320 -9.70 22.71 3.76
CA MET A 320 -9.01 23.96 3.44
C MET A 320 -9.82 24.83 2.48
N SER A 321 -10.47 24.23 1.48
CA SER A 321 -11.38 24.97 0.59
C SER A 321 -12.54 25.61 1.36
N GLN A 322 -13.16 24.89 2.29
CA GLN A 322 -14.25 25.40 3.12
C GLN A 322 -13.78 26.46 4.14
N ALA A 323 -12.49 26.42 4.53
CA ALA A 323 -11.87 27.44 5.38
C ALA A 323 -11.46 28.72 4.63
N GLY A 324 -11.75 28.83 3.32
CA GLY A 324 -11.49 30.03 2.51
C GLY A 324 -10.15 30.03 1.76
N TYR A 325 -9.43 28.92 1.78
CA TYR A 325 -8.25 28.74 0.93
C TYR A 325 -8.66 28.30 -0.47
N PHE A 326 -7.91 28.69 -1.49
CA PHE A 326 -8.00 28.04 -2.81
C PHE A 326 -7.15 26.77 -2.76
N SER A 327 -7.82 25.63 -2.74
CA SER A 327 -7.14 24.34 -2.68
C SER A 327 -6.74 23.86 -4.08
N TYR A 328 -5.44 23.63 -4.27
CA TYR A 328 -4.85 23.23 -5.53
C TYR A 328 -3.99 21.98 -5.35
N TRP A 329 -4.23 20.94 -6.16
CA TRP A 329 -3.42 19.73 -6.16
C TRP A 329 -2.62 19.62 -7.45
N LEU A 330 -1.30 19.61 -7.35
CA LEU A 330 -0.37 19.40 -8.45
C LEU A 330 0.36 18.08 -8.25
N SER A 331 0.26 17.16 -9.21
CA SER A 331 0.89 15.85 -9.12
C SER A 331 1.78 15.57 -10.33
N ASN A 332 2.96 15.00 -10.07
CA ASN A 332 3.81 14.39 -11.07
C ASN A 332 3.55 12.88 -11.24
N GLN A 333 2.74 12.30 -10.36
CA GLN A 333 2.29 10.92 -10.51
C GLN A 333 1.20 10.82 -11.57
N GLU A 334 1.02 9.64 -12.14
CA GLU A 334 0.07 9.43 -13.23
C GLU A 334 -1.37 9.62 -12.77
N LYS A 335 -2.18 10.22 -13.65
CA LYS A 335 -3.64 10.16 -13.53
C LYS A 335 -4.09 8.78 -14.01
N GLN A 336 -4.11 7.80 -13.14
CA GLN A 336 -4.74 6.52 -13.47
C GLN A 336 -6.26 6.69 -13.47
N GLY A 337 -6.95 5.87 -14.29
CA GLY A 337 -8.37 6.04 -14.58
C GLY A 337 -9.23 6.31 -13.35
N ALA A 338 -10.17 7.22 -13.49
CA ALA A 338 -11.06 7.65 -12.42
C ALA A 338 -11.68 6.45 -11.68
N GLY A 339 -11.58 6.45 -10.36
CA GLY A 339 -12.27 5.51 -9.48
C GLY A 339 -11.44 4.36 -8.90
N LEU A 340 -10.24 4.07 -9.43
CA LEU A 340 -9.44 2.93 -8.93
C LEU A 340 -8.30 3.31 -7.98
N GLN A 341 -7.96 4.61 -7.88
CA GLN A 341 -6.90 5.07 -6.99
C GLN A 341 -7.42 5.97 -5.86
N PRO A 342 -7.19 5.63 -4.59
CA PRO A 342 -7.58 6.46 -3.45
C PRO A 342 -7.06 7.90 -3.56
N ILE A 343 -5.84 8.10 -4.04
CA ILE A 343 -5.24 9.42 -4.20
C ILE A 343 -5.94 10.21 -5.29
N ALA A 344 -6.23 9.60 -6.46
CA ALA A 344 -6.99 10.24 -7.53
C ALA A 344 -8.38 10.68 -7.04
N THR A 345 -9.02 9.87 -6.19
CA THR A 345 -10.29 10.21 -5.54
C THR A 345 -10.13 11.42 -4.61
N LEU A 346 -9.10 11.45 -3.75
CA LEU A 346 -8.82 12.59 -2.87
C LEU A 346 -8.59 13.89 -3.65
N THR A 347 -7.88 13.82 -4.78
CA THR A 347 -7.60 15.02 -5.60
C THR A 347 -8.88 15.70 -6.10
N THR A 348 -9.97 14.93 -6.33
CA THR A 348 -11.25 15.49 -6.80
C THR A 348 -11.92 16.41 -5.79
N THR A 349 -11.43 16.44 -4.55
CA THR A 349 -11.95 17.29 -3.47
C THR A 349 -11.25 18.64 -3.36
N ALA A 350 -10.19 18.86 -4.13
CA ALA A 350 -9.56 20.15 -4.28
C ALA A 350 -10.35 21.06 -5.26
N ASP A 351 -10.26 22.40 -5.08
CA ASP A 351 -10.89 23.36 -5.99
C ASP A 351 -10.30 23.25 -7.42
N SER A 352 -9.04 22.83 -7.54
CA SER A 352 -8.38 22.62 -8.83
C SER A 352 -7.32 21.51 -8.73
N VAL A 353 -7.21 20.73 -9.79
CA VAL A 353 -6.27 19.60 -9.89
C VAL A 353 -5.51 19.68 -11.20
N ARG A 354 -4.20 19.49 -11.14
CA ARG A 354 -3.35 19.37 -12.32
C ARG A 354 -2.38 18.22 -12.17
N PHE A 355 -2.33 17.35 -13.19
CA PHE A 355 -1.26 16.37 -13.36
C PHE A 355 -0.25 16.92 -14.37
N ALA A 356 1.04 16.81 -14.09
CA ALA A 356 2.10 17.39 -14.93
C ALA A 356 2.09 16.79 -16.34
N LYS A 357 1.68 15.55 -16.48
CA LYS A 357 1.59 14.83 -17.75
C LYS A 357 0.26 14.07 -17.87
N ASN A 358 -0.42 14.25 -19.01
CA ASN A 358 -1.46 13.32 -19.47
C ASN A 358 -0.75 12.12 -20.08
N ARG A 359 -0.19 11.24 -19.28
CA ARG A 359 0.52 10.06 -19.79
C ARG A 359 -0.46 8.97 -20.14
N THR A 360 -0.32 8.46 -21.35
CA THR A 360 -0.67 7.09 -21.68
C THR A 360 0.44 6.19 -21.14
N VAL A 361 0.00 5.14 -20.47
CA VAL A 361 0.74 4.00 -19.97
C VAL A 361 2.04 3.71 -20.73
N GLY A 362 3.18 3.72 -20.04
CA GLY A 362 4.45 3.20 -20.56
C GLY A 362 5.60 4.20 -20.75
N ASP A 363 5.44 5.47 -20.40
CA ASP A 363 6.47 6.51 -20.60
C ASP A 363 7.14 6.90 -19.27
N TRP A 364 8.04 6.02 -18.75
CA TRP A 364 8.78 6.23 -17.50
C TRP A 364 9.94 7.22 -17.62
N ASP A 365 10.42 7.44 -18.84
CA ASP A 365 11.73 8.04 -19.08
C ASP A 365 11.82 9.54 -18.80
N SER A 366 10.79 10.21 -18.30
CA SER A 366 10.83 11.66 -18.23
C SER A 366 9.94 12.33 -17.17
N ALA A 367 9.61 11.70 -16.05
CA ALA A 367 8.86 12.34 -14.98
C ALA A 367 9.77 13.04 -13.97
N TYR A 368 10.49 14.07 -14.40
CA TYR A 368 11.30 14.87 -13.50
C TYR A 368 10.45 15.86 -12.72
N ASP A 369 10.57 15.86 -11.39
CA ASP A 369 9.79 16.73 -10.52
C ASP A 369 10.09 18.22 -10.73
N LEU A 370 11.24 18.57 -11.30
CA LEU A 370 11.54 19.95 -11.71
C LEU A 370 10.55 20.49 -12.75
N GLU A 371 9.87 19.64 -13.51
CA GLU A 371 8.84 20.04 -14.47
C GLU A 371 7.57 20.60 -13.79
N LEU A 372 7.38 20.37 -12.48
CA LEU A 372 6.30 20.94 -11.70
C LEU A 372 6.48 22.44 -11.42
N ILE A 373 7.73 22.93 -11.36
CA ILE A 373 8.04 24.30 -10.94
C ILE A 373 7.30 25.37 -11.77
N PRO A 374 7.30 25.32 -13.12
CA PRO A 374 6.58 26.31 -13.93
C PRO A 374 5.05 26.20 -13.83
N LEU A 375 4.52 25.15 -13.20
CA LEU A 375 3.09 24.90 -13.04
C LEU A 375 2.55 25.40 -11.70
N LEU A 376 3.42 25.84 -10.79
CA LEU A 376 3.04 26.31 -9.46
C LEU A 376 2.24 27.60 -9.53
N PRO A 377 1.07 27.71 -8.88
CA PRO A 377 0.29 28.93 -8.81
C PRO A 377 0.93 29.96 -7.87
N ARG A 378 0.50 31.21 -7.98
CA ARG A 378 0.87 32.31 -7.08
C ARG A 378 -0.37 33.02 -6.49
N LEU A 379 -0.24 33.59 -5.30
CA LEU A 379 -1.32 34.25 -4.55
C LEU A 379 -2.03 35.36 -5.33
N ASN A 380 -1.32 36.10 -6.21
CA ASN A 380 -1.88 37.22 -6.98
C ASN A 380 -2.93 36.80 -8.03
N LYS A 381 -3.24 35.50 -8.16
CA LYS A 381 -4.18 34.95 -9.14
C LYS A 381 -5.28 34.11 -8.47
N LEU A 382 -5.63 34.39 -7.21
CA LEU A 382 -6.68 33.66 -6.53
C LEU A 382 -8.07 33.97 -7.10
N PRO A 383 -8.98 32.97 -7.15
CA PRO A 383 -10.38 33.16 -7.47
C PRO A 383 -11.08 34.09 -6.47
N GLN A 384 -12.19 34.75 -6.92
CA GLN A 384 -13.01 35.56 -6.04
C GLN A 384 -13.52 34.77 -4.83
N GLY A 385 -13.44 35.34 -3.64
CA GLY A 385 -13.88 34.74 -2.38
C GLY A 385 -12.85 33.87 -1.69
N LYS A 386 -11.69 33.61 -2.31
CA LYS A 386 -10.55 32.93 -1.67
C LYS A 386 -9.53 33.96 -1.20
N HIS A 387 -8.96 33.73 -0.01
CA HIS A 387 -8.05 34.71 0.61
C HIS A 387 -6.60 34.20 0.72
N SER A 388 -6.36 32.90 0.52
CA SER A 388 -5.06 32.25 0.66
C SER A 388 -4.98 31.04 -0.26
N LEU A 389 -3.76 30.56 -0.53
CA LEU A 389 -3.51 29.35 -1.29
C LEU A 389 -3.21 28.20 -0.33
N PHE A 390 -3.90 27.07 -0.53
CA PHE A 390 -3.50 25.77 -0.03
C PHE A 390 -3.08 24.90 -1.20
N GLN A 391 -1.84 24.45 -1.22
CA GLN A 391 -1.33 23.68 -2.34
C GLN A 391 -0.73 22.37 -1.88
N VAL A 392 -1.13 21.27 -2.52
CA VAL A 392 -0.48 19.97 -2.42
C VAL A 392 0.37 19.76 -3.67
N ILE A 393 1.67 19.48 -3.49
CA ILE A 393 2.62 19.14 -4.55
C ILE A 393 3.02 17.68 -4.32
N HIS A 394 2.55 16.78 -5.17
CA HIS A 394 2.80 15.34 -5.06
C HIS A 394 3.89 14.94 -6.03
N LEU A 395 5.06 14.60 -5.50
CA LEU A 395 6.26 14.30 -6.25
C LEU A 395 6.29 12.84 -6.73
N MET A 396 7.10 12.56 -7.75
CA MET A 396 7.54 11.22 -8.09
C MET A 396 8.72 10.78 -7.21
N GLY A 397 9.43 11.71 -6.65
CA GLY A 397 10.43 11.52 -5.60
C GLY A 397 11.49 10.47 -5.90
N SER A 398 11.70 9.58 -4.93
CA SER A 398 12.64 8.46 -5.02
C SER A 398 11.94 7.12 -5.35
N HIS A 399 10.81 7.17 -6.08
CA HIS A 399 10.12 5.95 -6.53
C HIS A 399 10.99 5.08 -7.44
N THR A 400 10.93 3.76 -7.28
CA THR A 400 11.63 2.80 -8.15
C THR A 400 11.14 2.92 -9.62
N PRO A 401 11.97 2.69 -10.65
CA PRO A 401 13.43 2.47 -10.61
C PRO A 401 14.20 3.77 -10.38
N TYR A 402 15.16 3.76 -9.46
CA TYR A 402 15.84 4.97 -8.98
C TYR A 402 16.76 5.64 -10.00
N ASN A 403 17.30 4.88 -10.95
CA ASN A 403 18.21 5.37 -12.00
C ASN A 403 17.56 6.39 -12.96
N VAL A 404 16.23 6.46 -13.00
CA VAL A 404 15.48 7.43 -13.82
C VAL A 404 14.86 8.57 -12.96
N ARG A 405 15.25 8.68 -11.68
CA ARG A 405 14.74 9.70 -10.77
C ARG A 405 15.71 10.87 -10.54
N SER A 406 16.80 10.91 -11.27
CA SER A 406 17.75 12.02 -11.25
C SER A 406 18.26 12.31 -12.65
N ILE A 407 18.62 13.58 -12.90
CA ILE A 407 19.32 13.97 -14.13
C ILE A 407 20.84 13.87 -13.91
N PRO A 408 21.66 13.62 -14.93
CA PRO A 408 23.10 13.41 -14.78
C PRO A 408 23.83 14.54 -14.03
N SER A 409 23.41 15.79 -14.22
CA SER A 409 24.00 16.95 -13.52
C SER A 409 23.73 17.00 -12.03
N LEU A 410 22.75 16.24 -11.53
CA LEU A 410 22.33 16.15 -10.13
C LEU A 410 22.51 14.73 -9.56
N ALA A 411 23.33 13.90 -10.20
CA ALA A 411 23.66 12.55 -9.81
C ALA A 411 25.19 12.40 -9.58
N PRO A 412 25.79 13.11 -8.62
CA PRO A 412 27.25 13.18 -8.50
C PRO A 412 27.89 11.92 -7.90
N PHE A 413 27.12 11.10 -7.16
CA PHE A 413 27.67 9.99 -6.39
C PHE A 413 27.89 8.76 -7.25
N THR A 414 29.02 8.10 -7.04
CA THR A 414 29.42 6.83 -7.66
C THR A 414 29.28 5.68 -6.66
N ILE A 415 29.50 4.45 -7.11
CA ILE A 415 29.51 3.27 -6.23
C ILE A 415 30.63 3.37 -5.17
N ASP A 416 31.75 4.03 -5.51
CA ASP A 416 32.92 4.11 -4.64
C ASP A 416 32.76 5.16 -3.52
N ASP A 417 31.82 6.08 -3.67
CA ASP A 417 31.48 7.06 -2.63
C ASP A 417 30.60 6.48 -1.52
N LEU A 418 29.97 5.31 -1.76
CA LEU A 418 29.05 4.73 -0.78
C LEU A 418 29.78 4.34 0.52
N PRO A 419 29.17 4.60 1.70
CA PRO A 419 29.75 4.25 2.99
C PRO A 419 29.92 2.73 3.13
N ALA A 420 30.77 2.31 4.07
CA ALA A 420 31.06 0.90 4.32
C ALA A 420 29.86 0.11 4.90
N THR A 421 28.91 0.83 5.49
CA THR A 421 27.70 0.26 6.12
C THR A 421 26.44 0.94 5.61
N LEU A 422 25.34 0.19 5.64
CA LEU A 422 23.98 0.70 5.49
C LEU A 422 23.59 1.53 6.74
N PRO A 423 22.55 2.37 6.68
CA PRO A 423 22.13 3.19 7.82
C PRO A 423 21.80 2.41 9.10
N ASN A 424 21.31 1.18 8.98
CA ASN A 424 21.06 0.28 10.12
C ASN A 424 22.34 -0.37 10.72
N GLY A 425 23.53 -0.03 10.20
CA GLY A 425 24.81 -0.59 10.64
C GLY A 425 25.21 -1.90 9.96
N ALA A 426 24.35 -2.50 9.13
CA ALA A 426 24.71 -3.69 8.36
C ALA A 426 25.80 -3.37 7.32
N PRO A 427 26.68 -4.34 6.97
CA PRO A 427 27.68 -4.12 5.94
C PRO A 427 27.06 -3.76 4.59
N MET A 428 27.66 -2.81 3.87
CA MET A 428 27.29 -2.50 2.49
C MET A 428 27.40 -3.76 1.62
N PRO A 429 26.39 -4.06 0.76
CA PRO A 429 26.47 -5.19 -0.17
C PRO A 429 27.75 -5.17 -1.00
N LYS A 430 28.40 -6.34 -1.19
CA LYS A 430 29.61 -6.47 -2.03
C LYS A 430 29.29 -6.50 -3.53
N ASP A 431 28.08 -6.86 -3.86
CA ASP A 431 27.60 -7.00 -5.23
C ASP A 431 27.44 -5.63 -5.90
N VAL A 432 28.01 -5.48 -7.12
CA VAL A 432 28.02 -4.21 -7.86
C VAL A 432 26.59 -3.78 -8.25
N LYS A 433 25.70 -4.72 -8.54
CA LYS A 433 24.30 -4.40 -8.91
C LYS A 433 23.55 -3.78 -7.73
N ARG A 434 23.64 -4.37 -6.53
CA ARG A 434 23.01 -3.85 -5.32
C ARG A 434 23.59 -2.50 -4.92
N ARG A 435 24.91 -2.33 -4.98
CA ARG A 435 25.57 -1.02 -4.76
C ARG A 435 25.12 0.02 -5.78
N GLY A 436 24.93 -0.39 -7.04
CA GLY A 436 24.36 0.47 -8.10
C GLY A 436 22.97 0.97 -7.77
N ILE A 437 22.09 0.12 -7.26
CA ILE A 437 20.73 0.48 -6.83
C ILE A 437 20.79 1.48 -5.66
N ILE A 438 21.65 1.25 -4.65
CA ILE A 438 21.81 2.17 -3.51
C ILE A 438 22.36 3.52 -3.99
N ARG A 439 23.36 3.52 -4.89
CA ARG A 439 23.92 4.75 -5.50
C ARG A 439 22.82 5.56 -6.20
N ASP A 440 21.97 4.89 -7.00
CA ASP A 440 20.89 5.56 -7.73
C ASP A 440 19.85 6.13 -6.77
N TYR A 441 19.54 5.42 -5.68
CA TYR A 441 18.68 5.93 -4.61
C TYR A 441 19.28 7.17 -3.93
N VAL A 442 20.58 7.17 -3.58
CA VAL A 442 21.26 8.33 -2.99
C VAL A 442 21.28 9.51 -3.94
N ASN A 443 21.47 9.26 -5.24
CA ASN A 443 21.39 10.30 -6.29
C ASN A 443 19.97 10.85 -6.47
N SER A 444 18.93 10.02 -6.34
CA SER A 444 17.55 10.50 -6.38
C SER A 444 17.24 11.44 -5.21
N ILE A 445 17.80 11.20 -4.03
CA ILE A 445 17.70 12.12 -2.88
C ILE A 445 18.40 13.45 -3.18
N ARG A 446 19.59 13.42 -3.79
CA ARG A 446 20.28 14.66 -4.20
C ARG A 446 19.48 15.47 -5.22
N TYR A 447 18.81 14.79 -6.16
CA TYR A 447 17.90 15.44 -7.09
C TYR A 447 16.68 16.04 -6.38
N ASN A 448 16.07 15.33 -5.44
CA ASN A 448 14.94 15.82 -4.65
C ASN A 448 15.31 17.05 -3.80
N ASP A 449 16.52 17.13 -3.26
CA ASP A 449 17.01 18.30 -2.54
C ASP A 449 16.94 19.57 -3.43
N GLU A 450 17.32 19.44 -4.70
CA GLU A 450 17.22 20.54 -5.67
C GLU A 450 15.76 20.87 -6.02
N VAL A 451 14.90 19.88 -6.18
CA VAL A 451 13.44 20.09 -6.40
C VAL A 451 12.85 20.88 -5.25
N ILE A 452 13.10 20.48 -4.01
CA ILE A 452 12.60 21.14 -2.81
C ILE A 452 13.15 22.57 -2.72
N ARG A 453 14.44 22.77 -3.01
CA ARG A 453 15.07 24.10 -3.06
C ARG A 453 14.33 25.02 -4.04
N GLN A 454 13.98 24.53 -5.25
CA GLN A 454 13.29 25.33 -6.25
C GLN A 454 11.83 25.60 -5.87
N ILE A 455 11.13 24.64 -5.25
CA ILE A 455 9.79 24.89 -4.70
C ILE A 455 9.85 25.98 -3.63
N ILE A 456 10.78 25.90 -2.69
CA ILE A 456 10.97 26.92 -1.65
C ILE A 456 11.29 28.28 -2.28
N ALA A 457 12.20 28.32 -3.26
CA ALA A 457 12.56 29.55 -3.95
C ALA A 457 11.36 30.20 -4.69
N HIS A 458 10.45 29.38 -5.24
CA HIS A 458 9.23 29.89 -5.89
C HIS A 458 8.35 30.70 -4.95
N PHE A 459 8.29 30.30 -3.66
CA PHE A 459 7.44 30.91 -2.64
C PHE A 459 8.21 31.82 -1.65
N SER A 460 9.51 32.02 -1.82
CA SER A 460 10.38 32.67 -0.82
C SER A 460 10.02 34.14 -0.54
N GLU A 461 9.51 34.85 -1.51
CA GLU A 461 9.13 36.27 -1.39
C GLU A 461 7.73 36.46 -0.77
N GLU A 462 6.94 35.42 -0.69
CA GLU A 462 5.58 35.44 -0.17
C GLU A 462 5.52 34.87 1.25
N PRO A 463 4.60 35.33 2.10
CA PRO A 463 4.37 34.68 3.40
C PRO A 463 3.96 33.23 3.19
N THR A 464 4.87 32.28 3.46
CA THR A 464 4.68 30.88 3.11
C THR A 464 5.06 29.97 4.26
N LEU A 465 4.13 29.07 4.61
CA LEU A 465 4.34 27.88 5.41
C LEU A 465 4.42 26.68 4.46
N LEU A 466 5.57 26.01 4.39
CA LEU A 466 5.71 24.80 3.60
C LEU A 466 6.00 23.62 4.53
N VAL A 467 5.25 22.55 4.37
CA VAL A 467 5.49 21.27 5.06
C VAL A 467 5.85 20.22 4.02
N TYR A 468 6.95 19.54 4.24
CA TYR A 468 7.36 18.36 3.47
C TYR A 468 7.29 17.11 4.34
N PHE A 469 6.76 16.03 3.80
CA PHE A 469 6.95 14.69 4.31
C PHE A 469 6.98 13.68 3.16
N SER A 470 7.74 12.58 3.32
CA SER A 470 7.60 11.45 2.41
C SER A 470 6.41 10.61 2.81
N ASP A 471 5.74 10.05 1.83
CA ASP A 471 4.62 9.14 2.03
C ASP A 471 5.03 7.87 2.78
N HIS A 472 6.12 7.23 2.39
CA HIS A 472 6.76 6.10 3.09
C HIS A 472 8.27 6.08 2.87
N GLY A 473 8.96 5.19 3.58
CA GLY A 473 10.36 4.90 3.37
C GLY A 473 10.58 3.73 2.41
N GLN A 474 11.84 3.25 2.33
CA GLN A 474 12.25 2.18 1.43
C GLN A 474 13.24 1.25 2.13
N VAL A 475 13.09 -0.07 1.99
CA VAL A 475 14.12 -1.04 2.39
C VAL A 475 15.13 -1.18 1.27
N LEU A 476 16.42 -1.21 1.60
CA LEU A 476 17.51 -1.33 0.63
C LEU A 476 18.52 -2.39 1.10
N PHE A 477 18.14 -3.67 0.99
CA PHE A 477 18.99 -4.83 1.31
C PHE A 477 19.35 -5.00 2.80
N GLU A 478 18.60 -4.36 3.72
CA GLU A 478 18.87 -4.44 5.16
C GLU A 478 18.30 -5.69 5.83
N ASN A 479 17.38 -6.40 5.20
CA ASN A 479 16.76 -7.59 5.79
C ASN A 479 17.68 -8.81 5.67
N PRO A 480 18.22 -9.36 6.77
CA PRO A 480 19.14 -10.51 6.71
C PRO A 480 18.46 -11.78 6.15
N SER A 481 17.16 -11.93 6.35
CA SER A 481 16.39 -13.08 5.82
C SER A 481 16.13 -12.95 4.32
N ARG A 482 16.19 -11.73 3.78
CA ARG A 482 15.97 -11.41 2.36
C ARG A 482 17.05 -10.46 1.85
N PRO A 483 18.32 -10.90 1.74
CA PRO A 483 19.46 -10.03 1.44
C PRO A 483 19.42 -9.43 0.03
N ASP A 484 18.58 -9.94 -0.86
CA ASP A 484 18.40 -9.45 -2.24
C ASP A 484 17.18 -8.54 -2.38
N TYR A 485 16.42 -8.31 -1.29
CA TYR A 485 15.19 -7.55 -1.31
C TYR A 485 15.44 -6.06 -1.10
N TYR A 486 14.75 -5.26 -1.87
CA TYR A 486 14.59 -3.81 -1.71
C TYR A 486 13.17 -3.42 -2.10
N GLU A 487 12.67 -2.26 -1.67
CA GLU A 487 11.34 -1.68 -1.87
C GLU A 487 10.47 -1.68 -0.60
N HIS A 488 9.16 -1.97 -0.72
CA HIS A 488 8.18 -1.83 0.36
C HIS A 488 8.30 -2.95 1.40
N GLU A 489 8.46 -2.58 2.66
CA GLU A 489 8.38 -3.53 3.77
C GLU A 489 7.75 -2.85 4.98
N VAL A 490 6.89 -3.58 5.69
CA VAL A 490 6.35 -3.11 6.97
C VAL A 490 7.42 -3.28 8.04
N SER A 491 8.29 -2.31 8.12
CA SER A 491 9.46 -2.27 9.00
C SER A 491 9.82 -0.81 9.28
N LEU A 492 10.66 -0.55 10.29
CA LEU A 492 11.08 0.82 10.59
C LEU A 492 11.73 1.52 9.37
N PRO A 493 12.63 0.90 8.57
CA PRO A 493 13.10 1.47 7.32
C PRO A 493 12.01 1.82 6.31
N GLY A 494 10.96 0.99 6.23
CA GLY A 494 9.83 1.20 5.33
C GLY A 494 8.90 2.34 5.72
N VAL A 495 9.00 2.85 6.96
CA VAL A 495 8.08 3.88 7.48
C VAL A 495 8.77 5.08 8.15
N ALA A 496 10.07 5.03 8.41
CA ALA A 496 10.82 6.16 8.97
C ALA A 496 11.08 7.21 7.89
N VAL A 497 10.24 8.24 7.86
CA VAL A 497 10.21 9.26 6.81
C VAL A 497 10.81 10.60 7.26
N PRO A 498 11.40 11.38 6.35
CA PRO A 498 11.73 12.77 6.60
C PRO A 498 10.45 13.61 6.73
N PHE A 499 10.47 14.54 7.65
CA PHE A 499 9.44 15.55 7.83
C PHE A 499 10.12 16.86 8.20
N PHE A 500 9.83 17.94 7.50
CA PHE A 500 10.35 19.26 7.85
C PHE A 500 9.35 20.37 7.50
N VAL A 501 9.49 21.49 8.21
CA VAL A 501 8.68 22.68 8.00
C VAL A 501 9.59 23.84 7.65
N TYR A 502 9.27 24.50 6.53
CA TYR A 502 9.88 25.76 6.14
C TYR A 502 8.93 26.91 6.44
N CYS A 503 9.46 27.95 7.07
CA CYS A 503 8.78 29.23 7.27
C CYS A 503 9.53 30.32 6.52
N SER A 504 8.89 30.95 5.54
CA SER A 504 9.53 32.05 4.81
C SER A 504 9.93 33.18 5.79
N PRO A 505 10.97 33.98 5.49
CA PRO A 505 11.36 35.10 6.33
C PRO A 505 10.23 36.10 6.59
N SER A 506 9.38 36.33 5.57
CA SER A 506 8.19 37.18 5.70
C SER A 506 7.15 36.60 6.64
N LEU A 507 6.90 35.29 6.59
CA LEU A 507 6.00 34.60 7.53
C LEU A 507 6.54 34.67 8.96
N ARG A 508 7.81 34.36 9.19
CA ARG A 508 8.42 34.42 10.53
C ARG A 508 8.34 35.81 11.14
N LYS A 509 8.50 36.85 10.31
CA LYS A 509 8.39 38.23 10.78
C LYS A 509 6.95 38.59 11.14
N ALA A 510 5.98 38.14 10.35
CA ALA A 510 4.56 38.45 10.57
C ALA A 510 3.93 37.58 11.68
N HIS A 511 4.36 36.33 11.81
CA HIS A 511 3.78 35.31 12.69
C HIS A 511 4.86 34.53 13.44
N PRO A 512 5.68 35.17 14.31
CA PRO A 512 6.74 34.50 15.05
C PRO A 512 6.21 33.38 15.96
N GLU A 513 4.99 33.50 16.43
CA GLU A 513 4.31 32.48 17.25
C GLU A 513 4.16 31.14 16.53
N LEU A 514 3.93 31.14 15.21
CA LEU A 514 3.88 29.89 14.44
C LEU A 514 5.23 29.21 14.41
N TYR A 515 6.30 29.96 14.19
CA TYR A 515 7.66 29.45 14.18
C TYR A 515 8.02 28.84 15.54
N ASP A 516 7.69 29.50 16.64
CA ASP A 516 7.94 29.01 18.00
C ASP A 516 7.18 27.71 18.30
N ILE A 517 5.91 27.61 17.87
CA ILE A 517 5.11 26.38 17.99
C ILE A 517 5.81 25.22 17.25
N ILE A 518 6.24 25.44 16.00
CA ILE A 518 6.88 24.42 15.17
C ILE A 518 8.22 23.98 15.80
N GLN A 519 9.02 24.93 16.30
CA GLN A 519 10.31 24.64 16.96
C GLN A 519 10.11 23.76 18.22
N ARG A 520 9.05 23.99 19.01
CA ARG A 520 8.76 23.16 20.18
C ARG A 520 8.34 21.73 19.79
N ALA A 521 7.68 21.56 18.65
CA ALA A 521 7.15 20.26 18.21
C ALA A 521 8.18 19.35 17.53
N LYS A 522 9.35 19.86 17.08
CA LYS A 522 10.28 19.14 16.19
C LYS A 522 10.84 17.82 16.72
N GLY A 523 10.86 17.63 18.03
CA GLY A 523 11.33 16.41 18.68
C GLY A 523 10.24 15.43 19.09
N ARG A 524 8.96 15.75 18.84
CA ARG A 524 7.81 14.92 19.22
C ARG A 524 7.75 13.63 18.41
N ARG A 525 7.20 12.60 19.04
CA ARG A 525 6.97 11.29 18.43
C ARG A 525 5.68 11.35 17.59
N ILE A 526 5.81 11.36 16.25
CA ILE A 526 4.71 11.65 15.31
C ILE A 526 4.46 10.47 14.38
N MET A 527 3.19 10.26 14.01
CA MET A 527 2.77 9.46 12.85
C MET A 527 1.94 10.36 11.91
N ASN A 528 2.15 10.23 10.60
CA ASN A 528 1.61 11.17 9.61
C ASN A 528 0.09 11.09 9.43
N ASP A 529 -0.60 10.07 9.96
CA ASP A 529 -2.07 10.01 10.00
C ASP A 529 -2.72 11.14 10.81
N LEU A 530 -1.93 11.85 11.63
CA LEU A 530 -2.35 13.03 12.38
C LEU A 530 -2.13 14.35 11.62
N PHE A 531 -1.55 14.30 10.42
CA PHE A 531 -1.11 15.50 9.71
C PHE A 531 -2.24 16.48 9.43
N SER A 532 -3.38 16.02 8.89
CA SER A 532 -4.52 16.88 8.57
C SER A 532 -5.08 17.60 9.79
N ASN A 533 -5.24 16.89 10.92
CA ASN A 533 -5.69 17.46 12.18
C ASN A 533 -4.69 18.51 12.71
N SER A 534 -3.40 18.18 12.68
CA SER A 534 -2.35 19.05 13.22
C SER A 534 -2.12 20.30 12.38
N LEU A 535 -2.19 20.18 11.04
CA LEU A 535 -2.10 21.36 10.17
C LEU A 535 -3.26 22.33 10.43
N CYS A 536 -4.48 21.83 10.59
CA CYS A 536 -5.63 22.67 10.95
C CYS A 536 -5.43 23.37 12.29
N GLY A 537 -4.93 22.67 13.31
CA GLY A 537 -4.63 23.29 14.61
C GLY A 537 -3.54 24.36 14.54
N LEU A 538 -2.43 24.10 13.80
CA LEU A 538 -1.37 25.08 13.58
C LEU A 538 -1.92 26.36 12.89
N LEU A 539 -2.81 26.21 11.92
CA LEU A 539 -3.46 27.31 11.21
C LEU A 539 -4.62 27.95 12.00
N GLY A 540 -4.99 27.42 13.16
CA GLY A 540 -6.12 27.90 13.94
C GLY A 540 -7.49 27.58 13.33
N ILE A 541 -7.57 26.58 12.45
CA ILE A 541 -8.82 26.12 11.83
C ILE A 541 -9.51 25.13 12.79
N GLN A 542 -10.65 25.54 13.32
CA GLN A 542 -11.50 24.72 14.19
C GLN A 542 -12.67 24.15 13.40
N LEU A 543 -12.89 22.85 13.49
CA LEU A 543 -13.99 22.14 12.84
C LEU A 543 -14.42 20.96 13.72
N LYS A 544 -15.55 20.31 13.38
CA LYS A 544 -16.11 19.17 14.11
C LYS A 544 -15.14 18.01 14.31
N TYR A 545 -14.21 17.80 13.40
CA TYR A 545 -13.25 16.69 13.40
C TYR A 545 -11.91 17.01 14.07
N TYR A 546 -11.68 18.28 14.47
CA TYR A 546 -10.45 18.68 15.13
C TYR A 546 -10.44 18.26 16.61
N GLU A 547 -9.33 17.64 17.02
CA GLU A 547 -9.07 17.26 18.42
C GLU A 547 -7.65 17.68 18.82
N SER A 548 -7.49 18.52 19.88
CA SER A 548 -6.18 19.04 20.31
C SER A 548 -5.19 17.95 20.75
N ARG A 549 -5.68 16.86 21.34
CA ARG A 549 -4.85 15.72 21.77
C ARG A 549 -4.19 14.96 20.61
N TYR A 550 -4.69 15.12 19.41
CA TYR A 550 -4.14 14.54 18.16
C TYR A 550 -3.45 15.58 17.27
N ASP A 551 -3.23 16.77 17.79
CA ASP A 551 -2.50 17.84 17.14
C ASP A 551 -1.07 17.89 17.68
N PHE A 552 -0.10 17.39 16.89
CA PHE A 552 1.30 17.38 17.31
C PHE A 552 1.96 18.77 17.38
N PHE A 553 1.24 19.83 17.06
CA PHE A 553 1.63 21.22 17.34
C PHE A 553 1.00 21.77 18.63
N SER A 554 -0.02 21.11 19.18
CA SER A 554 -0.68 21.52 20.43
C SER A 554 0.11 21.12 21.66
N ASP A 555 -0.04 21.90 22.75
CA ASP A 555 0.49 21.53 24.07
C ASP A 555 -0.30 20.36 24.71
N ASP A 556 -1.52 20.08 24.23
CA ASP A 556 -2.36 18.95 24.64
C ASP A 556 -2.02 17.63 23.91
N TYR A 557 -1.00 17.61 23.05
CA TYR A 557 -0.67 16.45 22.24
C TYR A 557 -0.34 15.22 23.07
N ASP A 558 -1.00 14.10 22.77
CA ASP A 558 -0.75 12.81 23.40
C ASP A 558 0.49 12.13 22.81
N GLU A 559 1.67 12.41 23.36
CA GLU A 559 2.94 11.80 22.95
C GLU A 559 3.02 10.29 23.27
N GLY A 560 2.16 9.80 24.15
CA GLY A 560 2.04 8.37 24.51
C GLY A 560 1.21 7.54 23.54
N ARG A 561 0.61 8.17 22.51
CA ARG A 561 -0.16 7.47 21.49
C ARG A 561 0.67 6.40 20.79
N LYS A 562 0.09 5.20 20.65
CA LYS A 562 0.71 4.11 19.88
C LYS A 562 0.80 4.46 18.39
N ARG A 563 1.92 4.13 17.76
CA ARG A 563 2.11 4.23 16.32
C ARG A 563 1.80 2.88 15.68
N LEU A 564 0.53 2.64 15.40
CA LEU A 564 0.05 1.41 14.81
C LEU A 564 0.18 1.46 13.28
N ILE A 565 1.07 0.66 12.72
CA ILE A 565 1.19 0.48 11.28
C ILE A 565 0.44 -0.78 10.90
N ILE A 566 -0.40 -0.71 9.87
CA ILE A 566 -1.12 -1.89 9.38
C ILE A 566 -0.25 -2.60 8.35
N GLY A 567 0.02 -3.90 8.60
CA GLY A 567 0.64 -4.78 7.63
C GLY A 567 -0.26 -5.05 6.42
N TYR A 568 0.31 -5.56 5.34
CA TYR A 568 -0.46 -5.95 4.14
C TYR A 568 -1.53 -7.00 4.42
N ASP A 569 -1.41 -7.76 5.49
CA ASP A 569 -2.37 -8.76 5.96
C ASP A 569 -3.43 -8.20 6.93
N GLY A 570 -3.43 -6.88 7.15
CA GLY A 570 -4.34 -6.20 8.06
C GLY A 570 -3.94 -6.31 9.55
N THR A 571 -2.79 -6.91 9.90
CA THR A 571 -2.35 -6.97 11.30
C THR A 571 -1.69 -5.66 11.73
N PRO A 572 -2.08 -5.07 12.89
CA PRO A 572 -1.42 -3.90 13.42
C PRO A 572 -0.06 -4.27 14.04
N ILE A 573 0.96 -3.48 13.71
CA ILE A 573 2.31 -3.56 14.26
C ILE A 573 2.55 -2.27 15.05
N ASP A 574 2.89 -2.38 16.33
CA ASP A 574 3.28 -1.23 17.19
C ASP A 574 4.77 -0.97 17.01
N LEU A 575 5.15 0.28 16.69
CA LEU A 575 6.53 0.70 16.47
C LEU A 575 7.10 1.47 17.67
#